data_2a323bd201ca2e7c3e62dfcbd651296d
#
_entry.id   2a323bd201ca2e7c3e62dfcbd651296d
#
_cell.length_a   1.000
_cell.length_b   1.000
_cell.length_c   1.000
_cell.angle_alpha   90.00
_cell.angle_beta   90.00
_cell.angle_gamma   90.00
#
_symmetry.space_group_name_H-M   'P 1'
#
loop_
_entity.id
_entity.type
_entity.pdbx_description
1 polymer ?
#
loop_
_entity_poly.entity_id
_entity_poly.type
_entity_poly.pdbx_seq_one_letter_code
_entity_poly.pdbx_strand_id
1 'polypeptide(L)'
;MSEVVTTAPKKRMLSGIQPSGDLHLGNYLGAIKNWSSRAETYECFYFMADLHTITVRQTPADLRRRTLEQLAQYIACGLDPEKNTLFIQSHVHQHAELGWVLNCYTMFGELSRMTQFKDKSSKHAENVNGGLFTYPALMDADILLYQPDLVPVGHDQKQHCELTRDVAQRFNGVYGNVFKVPEPYIPETGARIMSLNAPDSKMSKSMPEGCVFMMERPEDIQRKFKRAITDSDTENCIRYDPANKPGVANLMSIYSAITGLNFEQIEAEFAGQGYGKFKPVVGDAVIEHLRPIREEATRLLKDKAYLEGVYRDGAQKASYVAEKTLRKVYKKVGFLPR
;
A
#
# COMPACT_ATOMS: atom_id res chain seq x y z
N MET A 1 2.72 43.50 -15.96
CA MET A 1 2.49 42.97 -14.59
C MET A 1 1.80 41.63 -14.77
N SER A 2 2.54 40.53 -14.64
CA SER A 2 2.01 39.18 -14.71
C SER A 2 1.30 38.89 -13.38
N GLU A 3 0.00 38.63 -13.46
CA GLU A 3 -0.80 38.19 -12.32
C GLU A 3 -0.18 36.87 -11.79
N VAL A 4 0.35 36.91 -10.58
CA VAL A 4 0.72 35.72 -9.83
C VAL A 4 -0.60 35.05 -9.42
N VAL A 5 -1.02 34.06 -10.19
CA VAL A 5 -2.14 33.20 -9.82
C VAL A 5 -1.68 32.39 -8.61
N THR A 6 -1.99 32.86 -7.40
CA THR A 6 -1.83 32.08 -6.17
C THR A 6 -2.87 30.97 -6.17
N THR A 7 -2.51 29.82 -6.74
CA THR A 7 -3.30 28.61 -6.57
C THR A 7 -3.31 28.22 -5.10
N ALA A 8 -4.51 27.90 -4.56
CA ALA A 8 -4.63 27.38 -3.21
C ALA A 8 -3.71 26.14 -3.04
N PRO A 9 -3.07 25.95 -1.88
CA PRO A 9 -2.19 24.81 -1.67
C PRO A 9 -2.96 23.50 -1.89
N LYS A 10 -2.36 22.57 -2.65
CA LYS A 10 -2.95 21.26 -2.89
C LYS A 10 -3.21 20.55 -1.55
N LYS A 11 -4.31 19.83 -1.48
CA LYS A 11 -4.58 18.90 -0.37
C LYS A 11 -3.52 17.82 -0.34
N ARG A 12 -3.18 17.31 0.86
CA ARG A 12 -2.17 16.26 1.03
C ARG A 12 -2.77 14.88 1.03
N MET A 13 -2.05 13.97 0.39
CA MET A 13 -2.32 12.54 0.43
C MET A 13 -1.06 11.79 0.87
N LEU A 14 -1.24 10.82 1.78
CA LEU A 14 -0.15 9.98 2.27
C LEU A 14 -0.51 8.51 2.13
N SER A 15 0.42 7.71 1.64
CA SER A 15 0.29 6.25 1.67
C SER A 15 1.67 5.58 1.72
N GLY A 16 1.71 4.34 2.20
CA GLY A 16 2.95 3.57 2.27
C GLY A 16 2.69 2.08 2.28
N ILE A 17 3.66 1.30 1.81
CA ILE A 17 3.63 -0.17 1.84
C ILE A 17 4.91 -0.67 2.48
N GLN A 18 4.79 -1.72 3.32
CA GLN A 18 5.93 -2.38 3.94
C GLN A 18 6.72 -3.21 2.91
N PRO A 19 8.06 -3.06 2.84
CA PRO A 19 8.93 -3.95 2.04
C PRO A 19 9.15 -5.31 2.72
N SER A 20 8.10 -5.90 3.28
CA SER A 20 8.12 -7.21 3.99
C SER A 20 8.13 -8.42 3.04
N GLY A 21 8.17 -8.18 1.74
CA GLY A 21 8.18 -9.15 0.64
C GLY A 21 7.92 -8.43 -0.67
N ASP A 22 7.98 -9.16 -1.78
CA ASP A 22 7.85 -8.60 -3.11
C ASP A 22 6.43 -8.06 -3.34
N LEU A 23 6.29 -6.98 -4.13
CA LEU A 23 4.98 -6.46 -4.50
C LEU A 23 4.25 -7.43 -5.41
N HIS A 24 2.94 -7.54 -5.20
CA HIS A 24 2.09 -8.45 -5.97
C HIS A 24 0.93 -7.72 -6.64
N LEU A 25 0.28 -8.40 -7.57
CA LEU A 25 -0.83 -7.87 -8.37
C LEU A 25 -1.93 -7.22 -7.52
N GLY A 26 -2.23 -7.77 -6.35
CA GLY A 26 -3.19 -7.19 -5.41
C GLY A 26 -2.75 -5.86 -4.81
N ASN A 27 -1.43 -5.64 -4.58
CA ASN A 27 -0.91 -4.33 -4.17
C ASN A 27 -1.03 -3.32 -5.33
N TYR A 28 -0.71 -3.76 -6.54
CA TYR A 28 -0.75 -2.91 -7.73
C TYR A 28 -2.17 -2.49 -8.09
N LEU A 29 -3.07 -3.44 -8.34
CA LEU A 29 -4.45 -3.15 -8.74
C LEU A 29 -5.30 -2.54 -7.61
N GLY A 30 -5.00 -2.91 -6.36
CA GLY A 30 -5.73 -2.41 -5.19
C GLY A 30 -5.31 -1.02 -4.73
N ALA A 31 -4.09 -0.58 -5.02
CA ALA A 31 -3.57 0.69 -4.52
C ALA A 31 -2.72 1.45 -5.55
N ILE A 32 -1.54 0.90 -5.95
CA ILE A 32 -0.49 1.64 -6.65
C ILE A 32 -0.97 2.20 -8.00
N LYS A 33 -1.74 1.42 -8.76
CA LYS A 33 -2.30 1.84 -10.06
C LYS A 33 -3.10 3.15 -9.95
N ASN A 34 -3.79 3.36 -8.84
CA ASN A 34 -4.61 4.56 -8.60
C ASN A 34 -3.80 5.75 -8.07
N TRP A 35 -2.55 5.54 -7.64
CA TRP A 35 -1.74 6.60 -7.06
C TRP A 35 -1.18 7.55 -8.12
N SER A 36 -0.82 7.06 -9.31
CA SER A 36 -0.17 7.85 -10.36
C SER A 36 -1.00 9.05 -10.82
N SER A 37 -2.32 8.92 -10.87
CA SER A 37 -3.23 10.01 -11.25
C SER A 37 -3.47 11.05 -10.15
N ARG A 38 -3.09 10.75 -8.90
CA ARG A 38 -3.39 11.62 -7.74
C ARG A 38 -2.51 12.85 -7.65
N ALA A 39 -1.29 12.81 -8.19
CA ALA A 39 -0.36 13.94 -8.15
C ALA A 39 -0.87 15.22 -8.85
N GLU A 40 -1.85 15.10 -9.73
CA GLU A 40 -2.48 16.27 -10.37
C GLU A 40 -3.31 17.07 -9.35
N THR A 41 -4.00 16.39 -8.44
CA THR A 41 -4.94 16.97 -7.48
C THR A 41 -4.35 17.18 -6.09
N TYR A 42 -3.40 16.31 -5.68
CA TYR A 42 -2.85 16.27 -4.34
C TYR A 42 -1.34 16.49 -4.31
N GLU A 43 -0.85 16.98 -3.18
CA GLU A 43 0.56 16.87 -2.78
C GLU A 43 0.75 15.47 -2.18
N CYS A 44 1.38 14.55 -2.94
CA CYS A 44 1.43 13.14 -2.59
C CYS A 44 2.75 12.74 -1.94
N PHE A 45 2.64 12.01 -0.82
CA PHE A 45 3.73 11.40 -0.09
C PHE A 45 3.57 9.88 -0.13
N TYR A 46 4.55 9.17 -0.71
CA TYR A 46 4.56 7.70 -0.78
C TYR A 46 5.86 7.17 -0.21
N PHE A 47 5.77 6.24 0.71
CA PHE A 47 6.96 5.74 1.38
C PHE A 47 7.03 4.22 1.47
N MET A 48 8.27 3.73 1.52
CA MET A 48 8.59 2.36 1.89
C MET A 48 8.65 2.27 3.40
N ALA A 49 7.69 1.56 4.01
CA ALA A 49 7.47 1.50 5.47
C ALA A 49 8.40 0.45 6.12
N ASP A 50 9.71 0.71 6.08
CA ASP A 50 10.73 -0.22 6.55
C ASP A 50 10.83 -0.32 8.07
N LEU A 51 10.50 0.74 8.84
CA LEU A 51 10.40 0.66 10.29
C LEU A 51 9.29 -0.30 10.74
N HIS A 52 8.16 -0.33 10.04
CA HIS A 52 7.11 -1.31 10.31
C HIS A 52 7.53 -2.73 9.97
N THR A 53 8.40 -2.89 8.96
CA THR A 53 8.82 -4.21 8.48
C THR A 53 9.62 -4.96 9.53
N ILE A 54 10.42 -4.27 10.34
CA ILE A 54 11.26 -4.89 11.38
C ILE A 54 10.50 -5.35 12.62
N THR A 55 9.19 -5.10 12.72
CA THR A 55 8.33 -5.69 13.75
C THR A 55 8.30 -7.23 13.66
N VAL A 56 8.60 -7.76 12.48
CA VAL A 56 8.93 -9.16 12.23
C VAL A 56 10.37 -9.23 11.74
N ARG A 57 11.16 -10.16 12.23
CA ARG A 57 12.59 -10.26 11.88
C ARG A 57 12.78 -10.40 10.37
N GLN A 58 13.72 -9.65 9.83
CA GLN A 58 14.09 -9.63 8.41
C GLN A 58 15.56 -9.98 8.25
N THR A 59 15.89 -10.63 7.14
CA THR A 59 17.28 -10.73 6.70
C THR A 59 17.74 -9.34 6.20
N PRO A 60 18.83 -8.76 6.73
CA PRO A 60 19.23 -7.39 6.36
C PRO A 60 19.46 -7.17 4.86
N ALA A 61 20.00 -8.18 4.17
CA ALA A 61 20.20 -8.11 2.72
C ALA A 61 18.88 -8.06 1.96
N ASP A 62 17.89 -8.86 2.37
CA ASP A 62 16.57 -8.89 1.76
C ASP A 62 15.80 -7.61 2.01
N LEU A 63 15.84 -7.05 3.22
CA LEU A 63 15.17 -5.79 3.52
C LEU A 63 15.71 -4.67 2.62
N ARG A 64 17.05 -4.54 2.51
CA ARG A 64 17.67 -3.54 1.61
C ARG A 64 17.27 -3.74 0.15
N ARG A 65 17.34 -4.97 -0.34
CA ARG A 65 16.96 -5.32 -1.71
C ARG A 65 15.50 -4.95 -1.99
N ARG A 66 14.59 -5.44 -1.15
CA ARG A 66 13.14 -5.22 -1.31
C ARG A 66 12.75 -3.76 -1.21
N THR A 67 13.41 -2.98 -0.37
CA THR A 67 13.17 -1.52 -0.27
C THR A 67 13.51 -0.81 -1.58
N LEU A 68 14.66 -1.13 -2.20
CA LEU A 68 15.04 -0.56 -3.49
C LEU A 68 14.17 -1.07 -4.65
N GLU A 69 13.85 -2.36 -4.66
CA GLU A 69 12.94 -2.94 -5.65
C GLU A 69 11.54 -2.30 -5.58
N GLN A 70 11.03 -2.05 -4.38
CA GLN A 70 9.74 -1.39 -4.19
C GLN A 70 9.75 0.05 -4.72
N LEU A 71 10.83 0.82 -4.46
CA LEU A 71 10.98 2.17 -5.01
C LEU A 71 11.01 2.14 -6.55
N ALA A 72 11.82 1.25 -7.14
CA ALA A 72 11.90 1.09 -8.58
C ALA A 72 10.54 0.73 -9.20
N GLN A 73 9.79 -0.16 -8.54
CA GLN A 73 8.44 -0.54 -8.98
C GLN A 73 7.44 0.61 -8.82
N TYR A 74 7.53 1.45 -7.78
CA TYR A 74 6.70 2.64 -7.66
C TYR A 74 6.89 3.58 -8.85
N ILE A 75 8.15 3.88 -9.19
CA ILE A 75 8.47 4.74 -10.34
C ILE A 75 8.00 4.10 -11.65
N ALA A 76 8.26 2.81 -11.84
CA ALA A 76 7.81 2.06 -13.01
C ALA A 76 6.29 1.99 -13.17
N CYS A 77 5.53 2.08 -12.06
CA CYS A 77 4.07 2.19 -12.06
C CYS A 77 3.57 3.61 -12.35
N GLY A 78 4.46 4.56 -12.66
CA GLY A 78 4.09 5.93 -13.02
C GLY A 78 4.10 6.94 -11.87
N LEU A 79 4.68 6.60 -10.72
CA LEU A 79 4.90 7.57 -9.64
C LEU A 79 6.13 8.41 -9.97
N ASP A 80 5.91 9.51 -10.67
CA ASP A 80 6.94 10.46 -11.09
C ASP A 80 7.55 11.15 -9.84
N PRO A 81 8.88 11.01 -9.57
CA PRO A 81 9.53 11.63 -8.42
C PRO A 81 9.56 13.17 -8.44
N GLU A 82 9.37 13.77 -9.62
CA GLU A 82 9.26 15.23 -9.74
C GLU A 82 7.92 15.77 -9.23
N LYS A 83 6.87 14.93 -9.28
CA LYS A 83 5.50 15.27 -8.87
C LYS A 83 5.13 14.70 -7.51
N ASN A 84 5.81 13.64 -7.07
CA ASN A 84 5.52 12.92 -5.85
C ASN A 84 6.72 12.90 -4.92
N THR A 85 6.49 12.94 -3.62
CA THR A 85 7.55 12.74 -2.63
C THR A 85 7.67 11.24 -2.33
N LEU A 86 8.72 10.61 -2.87
CA LEU A 86 9.02 9.18 -2.69
C LEU A 86 10.18 9.03 -1.71
N PHE A 87 9.98 8.34 -0.57
CA PHE A 87 11.02 8.25 0.45
C PHE A 87 10.99 6.94 1.24
N ILE A 88 12.10 6.65 1.93
CA ILE A 88 12.21 5.54 2.87
C ILE A 88 11.89 6.05 4.27
N GLN A 89 10.99 5.40 4.98
CA GLN A 89 10.48 5.83 6.29
C GLN A 89 11.62 6.05 7.30
N SER A 90 12.57 5.12 7.38
CA SER A 90 13.71 5.21 8.33
C SER A 90 14.67 6.38 8.05
N HIS A 91 14.60 6.99 6.88
CA HIS A 91 15.39 8.19 6.54
C HIS A 91 14.80 9.49 7.10
N VAL A 92 13.58 9.43 7.63
CA VAL A 92 12.86 10.54 8.24
C VAL A 92 12.67 10.23 9.72
N HIS A 93 13.66 10.57 10.55
CA HIS A 93 13.71 10.20 11.97
C HIS A 93 12.51 10.70 12.78
N GLN A 94 11.82 11.74 12.29
CA GLN A 94 10.64 12.30 12.92
C GLN A 94 9.51 11.27 13.10
N HIS A 95 9.44 10.25 12.24
CA HIS A 95 8.49 9.14 12.39
C HIS A 95 8.67 8.41 13.73
N ALA A 96 9.91 8.04 14.06
CA ALA A 96 10.21 7.35 15.32
C ALA A 96 10.04 8.28 16.52
N GLU A 97 10.46 9.55 16.40
CA GLU A 97 10.34 10.52 17.48
C GLU A 97 8.89 10.84 17.82
N LEU A 98 8.06 11.13 16.82
CA LEU A 98 6.62 11.34 17.05
C LEU A 98 5.94 10.04 17.47
N GLY A 99 6.33 8.90 16.91
CA GLY A 99 5.82 7.59 17.30
C GLY A 99 5.99 7.32 18.78
N TRP A 100 7.14 7.69 19.38
CA TRP A 100 7.34 7.60 20.82
C TRP A 100 6.36 8.50 21.59
N VAL A 101 6.22 9.76 21.18
CA VAL A 101 5.29 10.69 21.84
C VAL A 101 3.86 10.15 21.79
N LEU A 102 3.39 9.75 20.60
CA LEU A 102 2.01 9.27 20.44
C LEU A 102 1.77 7.94 21.15
N ASN A 103 2.79 7.08 21.27
CA ASN A 103 2.71 5.86 22.08
C ASN A 103 2.33 6.15 23.54
N CYS A 104 2.70 7.32 24.08
CA CYS A 104 2.30 7.77 25.40
C CYS A 104 0.82 8.26 25.47
N TYR A 105 0.18 8.45 24.33
CA TYR A 105 -1.23 8.85 24.20
C TYR A 105 -2.13 7.75 23.63
N THR A 106 -1.56 6.62 23.27
CA THR A 106 -2.29 5.43 22.77
C THR A 106 -2.54 4.49 23.94
N MET A 107 -3.81 4.15 24.20
CA MET A 107 -4.15 3.37 25.38
C MET A 107 -3.88 1.88 25.18
N PHE A 108 -3.33 1.22 26.19
CA PHE A 108 -3.05 -0.22 26.19
C PHE A 108 -4.26 -1.07 25.76
N GLY A 109 -5.46 -0.72 26.26
CA GLY A 109 -6.69 -1.43 25.90
C GLY A 109 -7.10 -1.26 24.43
N GLU A 110 -6.73 -0.15 23.78
CA GLU A 110 -6.96 0.08 22.34
C GLU A 110 -6.03 -0.84 21.55
N LEU A 111 -4.73 -0.84 21.84
CA LEU A 111 -3.75 -1.70 21.21
C LEU A 111 -4.08 -3.18 21.35
N SER A 112 -4.51 -3.62 22.55
CA SER A 112 -4.86 -5.02 22.83
C SER A 112 -6.07 -5.51 22.02
N ARG A 113 -6.96 -4.60 21.59
CA ARG A 113 -8.14 -4.94 20.79
C ARG A 113 -7.90 -4.92 19.29
N MET A 114 -6.71 -4.49 18.82
CA MET A 114 -6.38 -4.44 17.40
C MET A 114 -6.42 -5.84 16.78
N THR A 115 -7.26 -6.03 15.76
CA THR A 115 -7.40 -7.31 15.05
C THR A 115 -6.11 -7.76 14.40
N GLN A 116 -5.39 -6.86 13.78
CA GLN A 116 -4.09 -7.12 13.16
C GLN A 116 -3.02 -7.57 14.17
N PHE A 117 -3.05 -7.06 15.41
CA PHE A 117 -2.15 -7.54 16.46
C PHE A 117 -2.44 -9.00 16.81
N LYS A 118 -3.73 -9.34 16.99
CA LYS A 118 -4.15 -10.72 17.28
C LYS A 118 -3.74 -11.70 16.17
N ASP A 119 -3.96 -11.32 14.93
CA ASP A 119 -3.61 -12.15 13.76
C ASP A 119 -2.09 -12.35 13.63
N LYS A 120 -1.31 -11.29 13.80
CA LYS A 120 0.15 -11.37 13.69
C LYS A 120 0.78 -12.10 14.87
N SER A 121 0.30 -11.87 16.08
CA SER A 121 0.80 -12.57 17.27
C SER A 121 0.52 -14.08 17.23
N SER A 122 -0.62 -14.51 16.66
CA SER A 122 -0.90 -15.93 16.46
C SER A 122 0.03 -16.58 15.41
N LYS A 123 0.38 -15.83 14.34
CA LYS A 123 1.27 -16.32 13.26
C LYS A 123 2.75 -16.31 13.63
N HIS A 124 3.17 -15.51 14.60
CA HIS A 124 4.55 -15.31 15.04
C HIS A 124 4.66 -15.43 16.56
N ALA A 125 4.06 -16.48 17.13
CA ALA A 125 3.95 -16.66 18.57
C ALA A 125 5.32 -16.65 19.30
N GLU A 126 6.38 -17.09 18.63
CA GLU A 126 7.75 -17.10 19.16
C GLU A 126 8.43 -15.72 19.15
N ASN A 127 7.84 -14.72 18.50
CA ASN A 127 8.43 -13.39 18.35
C ASN A 127 7.40 -12.26 18.54
N VAL A 128 6.58 -12.36 19.56
CA VAL A 128 5.67 -11.28 19.96
C VAL A 128 6.46 -10.25 20.74
N ASN A 129 6.90 -9.19 20.05
CA ASN A 129 7.74 -8.14 20.63
C ASN A 129 6.98 -6.82 20.81
N GLY A 130 7.59 -5.87 21.55
CA GLY A 130 7.00 -4.57 21.83
C GLY A 130 6.60 -3.77 20.55
N GLY A 131 7.44 -3.83 19.52
CA GLY A 131 7.14 -3.16 18.23
C GLY A 131 5.90 -3.75 17.54
N LEU A 132 5.69 -5.08 17.62
CA LEU A 132 4.48 -5.72 17.09
C LEU A 132 3.21 -5.28 17.84
N PHE A 133 3.33 -4.95 19.11
CA PHE A 133 2.22 -4.44 19.92
C PHE A 133 1.97 -2.95 19.66
N THR A 134 3.03 -2.14 19.54
CA THR A 134 2.94 -0.68 19.52
C THR A 134 3.06 -0.05 18.12
N TYR A 135 3.23 -0.85 17.04
CA TYR A 135 3.33 -0.29 15.69
C TYR A 135 2.12 0.60 15.28
N PRO A 136 0.90 0.45 15.82
CA PRO A 136 -0.17 1.39 15.50
C PRO A 136 0.18 2.85 15.89
N ALA A 137 0.87 3.07 17.00
CA ALA A 137 1.34 4.40 17.38
C ALA A 137 2.40 4.97 16.43
N LEU A 138 3.24 4.13 15.83
CA LEU A 138 4.15 4.53 14.74
C LEU A 138 3.36 4.88 13.47
N MET A 139 2.32 4.13 13.14
CA MET A 139 1.44 4.47 12.02
C MET A 139 0.68 5.79 12.26
N ASP A 140 0.27 6.07 13.50
CA ASP A 140 -0.31 7.36 13.85
C ASP A 140 0.69 8.50 13.57
N ALA A 141 1.97 8.30 13.91
CA ALA A 141 3.02 9.26 13.61
C ALA A 141 3.25 9.42 12.10
N ASP A 142 3.29 8.31 11.34
CA ASP A 142 3.42 8.34 9.89
C ASP A 142 2.37 9.26 9.26
N ILE A 143 1.14 9.15 9.73
CA ILE A 143 0.01 9.93 9.21
C ILE A 143 0.07 11.37 9.72
N LEU A 144 0.16 11.56 11.03
CA LEU A 144 -0.03 12.88 11.66
C LEU A 144 1.13 13.85 11.38
N LEU A 145 2.35 13.37 11.10
CA LEU A 145 3.48 14.22 10.72
C LEU A 145 3.17 15.11 9.51
N TYR A 146 2.50 14.57 8.51
CA TYR A 146 2.25 15.25 7.24
C TYR A 146 0.93 16.01 7.20
N GLN A 147 0.08 15.91 8.25
CA GLN A 147 -1.23 16.56 8.33
C GLN A 147 -2.08 16.29 7.07
N PRO A 148 -2.23 15.03 6.61
CA PRO A 148 -2.88 14.74 5.34
C PRO A 148 -4.38 15.05 5.41
N ASP A 149 -4.93 15.42 4.25
CA ASP A 149 -6.37 15.52 4.04
C ASP A 149 -6.98 14.14 3.80
N LEU A 150 -6.19 13.27 3.18
CA LEU A 150 -6.63 11.98 2.69
C LEU A 150 -5.60 10.90 2.96
N VAL A 151 -6.05 9.78 3.52
CA VAL A 151 -5.23 8.58 3.75
C VAL A 151 -5.90 7.40 3.04
N PRO A 152 -5.46 7.05 1.81
CA PRO A 152 -6.00 5.89 1.10
C PRO A 152 -5.56 4.60 1.80
N VAL A 153 -6.53 3.83 2.27
CA VAL A 153 -6.29 2.57 2.98
C VAL A 153 -7.23 1.47 2.52
N GLY A 154 -6.77 0.23 2.60
CA GLY A 154 -7.65 -0.93 2.46
C GLY A 154 -8.58 -1.09 3.66
N HIS A 155 -9.65 -1.87 3.50
CA HIS A 155 -10.60 -2.16 4.58
C HIS A 155 -9.95 -2.73 5.84
N ASP A 156 -8.89 -3.50 5.69
CA ASP A 156 -8.11 -4.10 6.78
C ASP A 156 -7.34 -3.06 7.62
N GLN A 157 -7.17 -1.83 7.12
CA GLN A 157 -6.51 -0.72 7.81
C GLN A 157 -7.50 0.28 8.41
N LYS A 158 -8.81 0.08 8.25
CA LYS A 158 -9.83 1.00 8.77
C LYS A 158 -9.68 1.21 10.27
N GLN A 159 -9.50 0.14 11.05
CA GLN A 159 -9.34 0.20 12.50
C GLN A 159 -8.10 1.02 12.92
N HIS A 160 -7.00 0.95 12.17
CA HIS A 160 -5.82 1.78 12.41
C HIS A 160 -6.11 3.26 12.18
N CYS A 161 -6.82 3.59 11.09
CA CYS A 161 -7.19 4.99 10.83
C CYS A 161 -8.15 5.54 11.89
N GLU A 162 -9.07 4.72 12.41
CA GLU A 162 -9.93 5.10 13.52
C GLU A 162 -9.09 5.38 14.78
N LEU A 163 -8.12 4.53 15.11
CA LEU A 163 -7.19 4.76 16.21
C LEU A 163 -6.40 6.06 16.02
N THR A 164 -5.87 6.33 14.82
CA THR A 164 -5.17 7.59 14.51
C THR A 164 -6.05 8.80 14.78
N ARG A 165 -7.32 8.74 14.43
CA ARG A 165 -8.28 9.82 14.71
C ARG A 165 -8.49 10.02 16.23
N ASP A 166 -8.67 8.93 16.95
CA ASP A 166 -8.86 8.96 18.40
C ASP A 166 -7.63 9.53 19.13
N VAL A 167 -6.43 9.11 18.72
CA VAL A 167 -5.16 9.63 19.27
C VAL A 167 -4.98 11.11 18.94
N ALA A 168 -5.27 11.53 17.70
CA ALA A 168 -5.20 12.93 17.29
C ALA A 168 -6.18 13.81 18.07
N GLN A 169 -7.42 13.35 18.26
CA GLN A 169 -8.44 14.07 19.04
C GLN A 169 -8.06 14.15 20.52
N ARG A 170 -7.57 13.05 21.10
CA ARG A 170 -7.10 13.00 22.49
C ARG A 170 -5.95 13.97 22.73
N PHE A 171 -4.95 13.96 21.85
CA PHE A 171 -3.82 14.88 21.91
C PHE A 171 -4.27 16.34 21.78
N ASN A 172 -5.14 16.62 20.83
CA ASN A 172 -5.71 17.95 20.60
C ASN A 172 -6.55 18.41 21.81
N GLY A 173 -7.26 17.52 22.48
CA GLY A 173 -8.03 17.81 23.69
C GLY A 173 -7.15 18.30 24.86
N VAL A 174 -5.92 17.79 24.94
CA VAL A 174 -4.96 18.20 25.99
C VAL A 174 -4.20 19.49 25.60
N TYR A 175 -3.77 19.60 24.34
CA TYR A 175 -2.80 20.63 23.91
C TYR A 175 -3.36 21.67 22.94
N GLY A 176 -4.65 21.60 22.62
CA GLY A 176 -5.29 22.44 21.59
C GLY A 176 -5.00 21.91 20.18
N ASN A 177 -5.43 22.60 19.15
CA ASN A 177 -5.35 22.18 17.76
C ASN A 177 -3.90 22.01 17.26
N VAL A 178 -3.33 20.82 17.45
CA VAL A 178 -1.99 20.44 16.99
C VAL A 178 -2.09 19.65 15.71
N PHE A 179 -2.90 18.60 15.69
CA PHE A 179 -3.07 17.70 14.56
C PHE A 179 -4.38 17.99 13.82
N LYS A 180 -4.31 17.95 12.51
CA LYS A 180 -5.49 17.78 11.67
C LYS A 180 -5.96 16.33 11.81
N VAL A 181 -7.23 16.13 12.14
CA VAL A 181 -7.81 14.78 12.22
C VAL A 181 -8.00 14.26 10.79
N PRO A 182 -7.30 13.18 10.39
CA PRO A 182 -7.34 12.71 9.01
C PRO A 182 -8.67 12.04 8.67
N GLU A 183 -9.06 12.11 7.39
CA GLU A 183 -10.20 11.34 6.86
C GLU A 183 -9.69 10.06 6.21
N PRO A 184 -10.16 8.88 6.67
CA PRO A 184 -9.86 7.63 5.98
C PRO A 184 -10.55 7.61 4.62
N TYR A 185 -9.81 7.30 3.58
CA TYR A 185 -10.35 7.11 2.24
C TYR A 185 -10.23 5.66 1.83
N ILE A 186 -11.36 4.98 1.71
CA ILE A 186 -11.43 3.64 1.15
C ILE A 186 -11.85 3.83 -0.31
N PRO A 187 -10.93 3.62 -1.28
CA PRO A 187 -11.26 3.78 -2.70
C PRO A 187 -12.39 2.82 -3.10
N GLU A 188 -13.45 3.35 -3.70
CA GLU A 188 -14.53 2.52 -4.28
C GLU A 188 -14.03 1.66 -5.44
N THR A 189 -12.94 2.09 -6.10
CA THR A 189 -12.38 1.49 -7.32
C THR A 189 -11.10 0.69 -7.13
N GLY A 190 -10.76 0.29 -5.91
CA GLY A 190 -9.66 -0.65 -5.67
C GLY A 190 -10.13 -2.09 -5.80
N ALA A 191 -9.73 -2.83 -6.85
CA ALA A 191 -10.09 -4.22 -6.98
C ALA A 191 -9.52 -5.03 -5.79
N ARG A 192 -10.40 -5.65 -5.00
CA ARG A 192 -9.99 -6.60 -3.97
C ARG A 192 -9.60 -7.92 -4.66
N ILE A 193 -8.32 -8.06 -4.94
CA ILE A 193 -7.79 -9.25 -5.61
C ILE A 193 -7.61 -10.37 -4.61
N MET A 194 -8.21 -11.51 -4.91
CA MET A 194 -8.15 -12.72 -4.10
C MET A 194 -7.02 -13.65 -4.58
N SER A 195 -6.62 -14.58 -3.73
CA SER A 195 -5.65 -15.60 -4.09
C SER A 195 -6.15 -16.49 -5.23
N LEU A 196 -5.30 -16.84 -6.19
CA LEU A 196 -5.69 -17.68 -7.34
C LEU A 196 -6.02 -19.12 -6.92
N ASN A 197 -5.47 -19.60 -5.81
CA ASN A 197 -5.68 -20.96 -5.29
C ASN A 197 -6.50 -21.01 -3.98
N ALA A 198 -6.96 -19.86 -3.48
CA ALA A 198 -7.85 -19.73 -2.33
C ALA A 198 -8.73 -18.49 -2.52
N PRO A 199 -9.74 -18.52 -3.40
CA PRO A 199 -10.50 -17.34 -3.80
C PRO A 199 -11.33 -16.68 -2.69
N ASP A 200 -11.46 -17.31 -1.55
CA ASP A 200 -12.08 -16.74 -0.33
C ASP A 200 -11.06 -15.92 0.49
N SER A 201 -9.78 -16.02 0.19
CA SER A 201 -8.69 -15.34 0.89
C SER A 201 -8.07 -14.26 -0.01
N LYS A 202 -7.80 -13.07 0.58
CA LYS A 202 -7.10 -11.99 -0.14
C LYS A 202 -5.73 -12.46 -0.62
N MET A 203 -5.33 -12.06 -1.84
CA MET A 203 -3.99 -12.31 -2.34
C MET A 203 -2.94 -11.79 -1.37
N SER A 204 -2.03 -12.66 -0.96
CA SER A 204 -1.05 -12.38 0.09
C SER A 204 0.28 -13.03 -0.20
N LYS A 205 1.36 -12.35 0.17
CA LYS A 205 2.75 -12.85 0.10
C LYS A 205 2.98 -14.13 0.90
N SER A 206 2.16 -14.37 1.94
CA SER A 206 2.24 -15.58 2.77
C SER A 206 1.72 -16.84 2.09
N MET A 207 1.02 -16.70 0.96
CA MET A 207 0.53 -17.81 0.13
C MET A 207 1.05 -17.66 -1.30
N PRO A 208 2.34 -17.90 -1.56
CA PRO A 208 3.01 -17.56 -2.81
C PRO A 208 2.47 -18.31 -4.02
N GLU A 209 1.94 -19.51 -3.86
CA GLU A 209 1.37 -20.31 -4.94
C GLU A 209 0.13 -19.66 -5.60
N GLY A 210 -0.68 -18.95 -4.81
CA GLY A 210 -1.85 -18.21 -5.28
C GLY A 210 -1.61 -16.71 -5.46
N CYS A 211 -0.36 -16.26 -5.27
CA CYS A 211 0.04 -14.86 -5.32
C CYS A 211 0.84 -14.61 -6.60
N VAL A 212 0.45 -13.62 -7.39
CA VAL A 212 1.18 -13.17 -8.60
C VAL A 212 2.05 -12.00 -8.22
N PHE A 213 3.37 -12.16 -8.26
CA PHE A 213 4.32 -11.07 -7.99
C PHE A 213 4.56 -10.23 -9.24
N MET A 214 4.76 -8.92 -9.06
CA MET A 214 4.90 -7.98 -10.18
C MET A 214 6.16 -8.23 -11.02
N MET A 215 7.23 -8.71 -10.38
CA MET A 215 8.52 -9.02 -11.02
C MET A 215 8.66 -10.52 -11.38
N GLU A 216 7.58 -11.30 -11.28
CA GLU A 216 7.58 -12.72 -11.58
C GLU A 216 7.76 -12.98 -13.09
N ARG A 217 8.40 -14.11 -13.43
CA ARG A 217 8.59 -14.48 -14.84
C ARG A 217 7.25 -14.78 -15.52
N PRO A 218 7.11 -14.44 -16.81
CA PRO A 218 5.87 -14.69 -17.58
C PRO A 218 5.36 -16.12 -17.48
N GLU A 219 6.27 -17.11 -17.57
CA GLU A 219 5.94 -18.53 -17.54
C GLU A 219 5.35 -18.96 -16.19
N ASP A 220 5.85 -18.38 -15.10
CA ASP A 220 5.38 -18.66 -13.76
C ASP A 220 4.00 -18.02 -13.52
N ILE A 221 3.78 -16.79 -14.00
CA ILE A 221 2.47 -16.13 -13.98
C ILE A 221 1.46 -16.98 -14.76
N GLN A 222 1.79 -17.37 -15.99
CA GLN A 222 0.87 -18.15 -16.83
C GLN A 222 0.53 -19.49 -16.18
N ARG A 223 1.51 -20.16 -15.56
CA ARG A 223 1.29 -21.41 -14.83
C ARG A 223 0.32 -21.21 -13.67
N LYS A 224 0.43 -20.13 -12.92
CA LYS A 224 -0.48 -19.81 -11.78
C LYS A 224 -1.90 -19.58 -12.27
N PHE A 225 -2.11 -18.81 -13.35
CA PHE A 225 -3.43 -18.60 -13.92
C PHE A 225 -4.06 -19.88 -14.43
N LYS A 226 -3.32 -20.73 -15.15
CA LYS A 226 -3.82 -22.04 -15.61
C LYS A 226 -4.29 -22.93 -14.46
N ARG A 227 -3.63 -22.84 -13.29
CA ARG A 227 -3.94 -23.61 -12.07
C ARG A 227 -4.93 -22.91 -11.13
N ALA A 228 -5.37 -21.68 -11.45
CA ALA A 228 -6.31 -20.95 -10.61
C ALA A 228 -7.57 -21.78 -10.33
N ILE A 229 -8.05 -21.73 -9.10
CA ILE A 229 -9.24 -22.48 -8.70
C ILE A 229 -10.48 -21.82 -9.29
N THR A 230 -11.34 -22.64 -9.91
CA THR A 230 -12.67 -22.29 -10.40
C THR A 230 -13.62 -23.40 -10.04
N ASP A 231 -14.94 -23.17 -10.18
CA ASP A 231 -15.95 -24.21 -10.04
C ASP A 231 -15.88 -25.24 -11.19
N SER A 232 -16.81 -26.19 -11.21
CA SER A 232 -16.89 -27.29 -12.18
C SER A 232 -17.94 -27.10 -13.27
N ASP A 233 -18.52 -25.90 -13.42
CA ASP A 233 -19.50 -25.62 -14.46
C ASP A 233 -18.90 -25.78 -15.85
N THR A 234 -19.68 -26.31 -16.79
CA THR A 234 -19.26 -26.54 -18.18
C THR A 234 -20.00 -25.65 -19.19
N GLU A 235 -21.20 -25.17 -18.85
CA GLU A 235 -21.99 -24.29 -19.69
C GLU A 235 -22.15 -22.91 -19.08
N ASN A 236 -22.01 -21.86 -19.89
CA ASN A 236 -22.05 -20.45 -19.44
C ASN A 236 -21.26 -20.20 -18.15
N CYS A 237 -20.10 -20.84 -18.09
CA CYS A 237 -19.33 -20.91 -16.85
C CYS A 237 -18.66 -19.58 -16.49
N ILE A 238 -18.44 -18.67 -17.46
CA ILE A 238 -17.81 -17.38 -17.24
C ILE A 238 -18.89 -16.34 -17.04
N ARG A 239 -19.29 -16.16 -15.76
CA ARG A 239 -20.22 -15.14 -15.30
C ARG A 239 -19.78 -14.59 -13.96
N TYR A 240 -20.09 -13.32 -13.69
CA TYR A 240 -19.72 -12.66 -12.45
C TYR A 240 -20.72 -12.98 -11.33
N ASP A 241 -20.36 -13.93 -10.50
CA ASP A 241 -21.13 -14.38 -9.35
C ASP A 241 -20.19 -14.63 -8.16
N PRO A 242 -19.84 -13.57 -7.39
CA PRO A 242 -18.90 -13.70 -6.27
C PRO A 242 -19.35 -14.69 -5.18
N ALA A 243 -20.66 -14.91 -5.03
CA ALA A 243 -21.20 -15.78 -3.99
C ALA A 243 -21.04 -17.28 -4.35
N ASN A 244 -21.31 -17.64 -5.61
CA ASN A 244 -21.30 -19.04 -6.06
C ASN A 244 -20.04 -19.39 -6.87
N LYS A 245 -19.38 -18.39 -7.47
CA LYS A 245 -18.23 -18.55 -8.36
C LYS A 245 -17.05 -17.63 -7.95
N PRO A 246 -16.59 -17.68 -6.69
CA PRO A 246 -15.59 -16.72 -6.21
C PRO A 246 -14.28 -16.74 -7.02
N GLY A 247 -13.84 -17.90 -7.49
CA GLY A 247 -12.64 -18.03 -8.33
C GLY A 247 -12.80 -17.37 -9.69
N VAL A 248 -13.92 -17.59 -10.37
CA VAL A 248 -14.20 -16.95 -11.67
C VAL A 248 -14.39 -15.44 -11.50
N ALA A 249 -15.14 -15.01 -10.48
CA ALA A 249 -15.35 -13.60 -10.18
C ALA A 249 -14.03 -12.88 -9.89
N ASN A 250 -13.07 -13.52 -9.21
CA ASN A 250 -11.74 -13.00 -9.01
C ASN A 250 -10.96 -12.83 -10.33
N LEU A 251 -10.97 -13.84 -11.20
CA LEU A 251 -10.32 -13.75 -12.51
C LEU A 251 -10.95 -12.65 -13.38
N MET A 252 -12.28 -12.53 -13.39
CA MET A 252 -12.99 -11.45 -14.08
C MET A 252 -12.65 -10.08 -13.51
N SER A 253 -12.52 -9.96 -12.19
CA SER A 253 -12.11 -8.71 -11.52
C SER A 253 -10.68 -8.30 -11.91
N ILE A 254 -9.76 -9.27 -12.00
CA ILE A 254 -8.39 -9.03 -12.48
C ILE A 254 -8.43 -8.56 -13.94
N TYR A 255 -9.15 -9.28 -14.79
CA TYR A 255 -9.24 -8.97 -16.22
C TYR A 255 -9.88 -7.60 -16.46
N SER A 256 -10.99 -7.30 -15.80
CA SER A 256 -11.65 -5.99 -15.82
C SER A 256 -10.71 -4.86 -15.39
N ALA A 257 -9.98 -5.04 -14.27
CA ALA A 257 -9.06 -4.03 -13.76
C ALA A 257 -7.89 -3.73 -14.73
N ILE A 258 -7.51 -4.67 -15.57
CA ILE A 258 -6.42 -4.55 -16.57
C ILE A 258 -6.93 -4.00 -17.90
N THR A 259 -8.03 -4.55 -18.42
CA THR A 259 -8.56 -4.22 -19.74
C THR A 259 -9.48 -3.01 -19.75
N GLY A 260 -10.08 -2.68 -18.60
CA GLY A 260 -11.12 -1.65 -18.48
C GLY A 260 -12.51 -2.12 -18.90
N LEU A 261 -12.67 -3.38 -19.32
CA LEU A 261 -13.96 -3.97 -19.67
C LEU A 261 -14.82 -4.16 -18.41
N ASN A 262 -16.12 -3.90 -18.50
CA ASN A 262 -17.05 -4.27 -17.45
C ASN A 262 -17.37 -5.78 -17.49
N PHE A 263 -18.04 -6.30 -16.44
CA PHE A 263 -18.31 -7.71 -16.33
C PHE A 263 -19.22 -8.26 -17.44
N GLU A 264 -20.21 -7.48 -17.87
CA GLU A 264 -21.12 -7.86 -18.97
C GLU A 264 -20.36 -8.02 -20.30
N GLN A 265 -19.40 -7.11 -20.57
CA GLN A 265 -18.56 -7.19 -21.74
C GLN A 265 -17.65 -8.42 -21.70
N ILE A 266 -17.10 -8.76 -20.52
CA ILE A 266 -16.29 -9.98 -20.35
C ILE A 266 -17.13 -11.24 -20.56
N GLU A 267 -18.33 -11.29 -20.00
CA GLU A 267 -19.27 -12.41 -20.21
C GLU A 267 -19.59 -12.61 -21.70
N ALA A 268 -19.82 -11.52 -22.43
CA ALA A 268 -20.09 -11.53 -23.86
C ALA A 268 -18.87 -12.00 -24.67
N GLU A 269 -17.65 -11.53 -24.34
CA GLU A 269 -16.41 -11.91 -25.00
C GLU A 269 -16.13 -13.42 -24.87
N PHE A 270 -16.45 -13.98 -23.71
CA PHE A 270 -16.19 -15.41 -23.43
C PHE A 270 -17.44 -16.28 -23.49
N ALA A 271 -18.53 -15.81 -24.10
CA ALA A 271 -19.75 -16.59 -24.26
C ALA A 271 -19.48 -17.93 -24.97
N GLY A 272 -19.96 -19.02 -24.39
CA GLY A 272 -19.75 -20.36 -24.91
C GLY A 272 -18.33 -20.92 -24.78
N GLN A 273 -17.44 -20.21 -24.08
CA GLN A 273 -16.06 -20.65 -23.84
C GLN A 273 -15.89 -21.21 -22.43
N GLY A 274 -15.01 -22.20 -22.29
CA GLY A 274 -14.70 -22.81 -20.99
C GLY A 274 -13.48 -22.19 -20.30
N TYR A 275 -13.27 -22.59 -19.06
CA TYR A 275 -12.12 -22.14 -18.24
C TYR A 275 -10.76 -22.43 -18.86
N GLY A 276 -10.64 -23.49 -19.65
CA GLY A 276 -9.41 -23.83 -20.37
C GLY A 276 -8.92 -22.75 -21.33
N LYS A 277 -9.84 -21.91 -21.85
CA LYS A 277 -9.52 -20.76 -22.69
C LYS A 277 -9.43 -19.47 -21.88
N PHE A 278 -10.38 -19.25 -20.95
CA PHE A 278 -10.45 -18.03 -20.16
C PHE A 278 -9.21 -17.81 -19.29
N LYS A 279 -8.79 -18.80 -18.49
CA LYS A 279 -7.65 -18.68 -17.58
C LYS A 279 -6.35 -18.27 -18.27
N PRO A 280 -5.93 -18.90 -19.39
CA PRO A 280 -4.75 -18.46 -20.14
C PRO A 280 -4.86 -17.03 -20.66
N VAL A 281 -6.02 -16.61 -21.18
CA VAL A 281 -6.22 -15.25 -21.69
C VAL A 281 -6.06 -14.21 -20.58
N VAL A 282 -6.62 -14.46 -19.40
CA VAL A 282 -6.42 -13.57 -18.23
C VAL A 282 -4.94 -13.52 -17.85
N GLY A 283 -4.26 -14.67 -17.85
CA GLY A 283 -2.81 -14.76 -17.60
C GLY A 283 -1.98 -13.93 -18.58
N ASP A 284 -2.27 -14.06 -19.88
CA ASP A 284 -1.59 -13.30 -20.93
C ASP A 284 -1.84 -11.79 -20.79
N ALA A 285 -3.07 -11.38 -20.48
CA ALA A 285 -3.40 -9.98 -20.25
C ALA A 285 -2.60 -9.40 -19.05
N VAL A 286 -2.45 -10.17 -17.96
CA VAL A 286 -1.62 -9.77 -16.81
C VAL A 286 -0.15 -9.67 -17.21
N ILE A 287 0.40 -10.63 -17.93
CA ILE A 287 1.79 -10.68 -18.38
C ILE A 287 2.12 -9.45 -19.22
N GLU A 288 1.28 -9.14 -20.22
CA GLU A 288 1.46 -7.99 -21.11
C GLU A 288 1.31 -6.66 -20.38
N HIS A 289 0.36 -6.56 -19.47
CA HIS A 289 0.17 -5.37 -18.68
C HIS A 289 1.37 -5.09 -17.75
N LEU A 290 1.93 -6.12 -17.12
CA LEU A 290 3.07 -6.00 -16.23
C LEU A 290 4.41 -5.89 -16.97
N ARG A 291 4.48 -6.25 -18.26
CA ARG A 291 5.73 -6.25 -19.04
C ARG A 291 6.45 -4.89 -18.99
N PRO A 292 5.83 -3.76 -19.36
CA PRO A 292 6.52 -2.46 -19.34
C PRO A 292 6.96 -2.06 -17.92
N ILE A 293 6.18 -2.42 -16.90
CA ILE A 293 6.52 -2.15 -15.50
C ILE A 293 7.76 -2.94 -15.08
N ARG A 294 7.83 -4.24 -15.45
CA ARG A 294 8.99 -5.11 -15.17
C ARG A 294 10.25 -4.63 -15.88
N GLU A 295 10.13 -4.26 -17.15
CA GLU A 295 11.24 -3.75 -17.97
C GLU A 295 11.81 -2.47 -17.37
N GLU A 296 10.95 -1.51 -17.04
CA GLU A 296 11.36 -0.23 -16.44
C GLU A 296 11.92 -0.41 -15.03
N ALA A 297 11.28 -1.19 -14.16
CA ALA A 297 11.81 -1.47 -12.83
C ALA A 297 13.18 -2.14 -12.90
N THR A 298 13.37 -3.09 -13.85
CA THR A 298 14.66 -3.76 -14.07
C THR A 298 15.73 -2.77 -14.57
N ARG A 299 15.37 -1.82 -15.43
CA ARG A 299 16.26 -0.76 -15.89
C ARG A 299 16.68 0.14 -14.73
N LEU A 300 15.72 0.60 -13.92
CA LEU A 300 15.96 1.46 -12.76
C LEU A 300 16.86 0.81 -11.70
N LEU A 301 16.69 -0.48 -11.45
CA LEU A 301 17.53 -1.22 -10.50
C LEU A 301 19.01 -1.31 -10.89
N LYS A 302 19.33 -1.11 -12.19
CA LYS A 302 20.73 -1.00 -12.65
C LYS A 302 21.31 0.37 -12.37
N ASP A 303 20.49 1.42 -12.25
CA ASP A 303 20.89 2.80 -11.94
C ASP A 303 20.68 3.11 -10.45
N LYS A 304 21.55 2.55 -9.61
CA LYS A 304 21.48 2.72 -8.16
C LYS A 304 21.67 4.18 -7.75
N ALA A 305 22.47 4.95 -8.49
CA ALA A 305 22.73 6.35 -8.18
C ALA A 305 21.46 7.20 -8.38
N TYR A 306 20.70 6.94 -9.43
CA TYR A 306 19.42 7.59 -9.65
C TYR A 306 18.43 7.27 -8.51
N LEU A 307 18.23 5.99 -8.17
CA LEU A 307 17.35 5.60 -7.08
C LEU A 307 17.79 6.22 -5.75
N GLU A 308 19.10 6.29 -5.50
CA GLU A 308 19.65 6.94 -4.32
C GLU A 308 19.32 8.43 -4.28
N GLY A 309 19.43 9.14 -5.39
CA GLY A 309 19.00 10.53 -5.53
C GLY A 309 17.53 10.69 -5.18
N VAL A 310 16.65 9.86 -5.79
CA VAL A 310 15.21 9.93 -5.58
C VAL A 310 14.84 9.78 -4.10
N TYR A 311 15.30 8.71 -3.42
CA TYR A 311 14.87 8.52 -2.03
C TYR A 311 15.51 9.51 -1.05
N ARG A 312 16.70 10.04 -1.33
CA ARG A 312 17.34 11.09 -0.51
C ARG A 312 16.62 12.43 -0.64
N ASP A 313 16.34 12.86 -1.85
CA ASP A 313 15.57 14.08 -2.11
C ASP A 313 14.15 13.99 -1.52
N GLY A 314 13.51 12.84 -1.70
CA GLY A 314 12.22 12.55 -1.12
C GLY A 314 12.24 12.60 0.41
N ALA A 315 13.25 12.01 1.05
CA ALA A 315 13.44 12.07 2.50
C ALA A 315 13.68 13.49 2.99
N GLN A 316 14.44 14.31 2.26
CA GLN A 316 14.65 15.70 2.62
C GLN A 316 13.36 16.53 2.55
N LYS A 317 12.57 16.37 1.47
CA LYS A 317 11.25 17.01 1.32
C LYS A 317 10.30 16.57 2.43
N ALA A 318 10.24 15.26 2.71
CA ALA A 318 9.41 14.69 3.75
C ALA A 318 9.82 15.18 5.15
N SER A 319 11.12 15.18 5.48
CA SER A 319 11.65 15.68 6.75
C SER A 319 11.32 17.15 6.98
N TYR A 320 11.38 17.98 5.94
CA TYR A 320 11.02 19.40 6.06
C TYR A 320 9.58 19.61 6.50
N VAL A 321 8.65 18.82 5.99
CA VAL A 321 7.23 18.87 6.39
C VAL A 321 7.04 18.29 7.79
N ALA A 322 7.62 17.11 8.04
CA ALA A 322 7.53 16.39 9.30
C ALA A 322 8.06 17.20 10.48
N GLU A 323 9.19 17.90 10.27
CA GLU A 323 9.84 18.72 11.30
C GLU A 323 8.93 19.85 11.80
N LYS A 324 8.14 20.48 10.93
CA LYS A 324 7.21 21.54 11.33
C LYS A 324 6.18 21.02 12.34
N THR A 325 5.66 19.83 12.10
CA THR A 325 4.69 19.18 12.99
C THR A 325 5.37 18.74 14.28
N LEU A 326 6.53 18.09 14.20
CA LEU A 326 7.25 17.59 15.37
C LEU A 326 7.65 18.73 16.32
N ARG A 327 8.17 19.84 15.81
CA ARG A 327 8.48 21.03 16.63
C ARG A 327 7.26 21.59 17.35
N LYS A 328 6.12 21.63 16.66
CA LYS A 328 4.85 22.06 17.29
C LYS A 328 4.46 21.11 18.44
N VAL A 329 4.59 19.81 18.23
CA VAL A 329 4.34 18.78 19.25
C VAL A 329 5.29 18.95 20.44
N TYR A 330 6.60 19.04 20.20
CA TYR A 330 7.61 19.20 21.25
C TYR A 330 7.37 20.43 22.12
N LYS A 331 7.07 21.56 21.47
CA LYS A 331 6.70 22.78 22.20
C LYS A 331 5.48 22.59 23.10
N LYS A 332 4.48 21.83 22.61
CA LYS A 332 3.21 21.63 23.32
C LYS A 332 3.35 20.67 24.50
N VAL A 333 4.14 19.60 24.37
CA VAL A 333 4.40 18.65 25.47
C VAL A 333 5.42 19.19 26.48
N GLY A 334 6.08 20.33 26.20
CA GLY A 334 6.98 21.00 27.13
C GLY A 334 8.45 20.58 27.02
N PHE A 335 8.86 19.97 25.89
CA PHE A 335 10.28 19.69 25.66
C PHE A 335 11.06 20.98 25.40
N LEU A 336 12.29 21.03 25.90
CA LEU A 336 13.17 22.16 25.64
C LEU A 336 13.57 22.21 24.14
N PRO A 337 13.65 23.42 23.54
CA PRO A 337 14.13 23.56 22.15
C PRO A 337 15.53 22.98 21.96
N ARG A 338 15.77 22.34 20.81
CA ARG A 338 17.10 21.91 20.37
C ARG A 338 17.86 23.09 19.77
#